data_3309dbbf345e9df9d471d41125428d97
#
_entry.id   3309dbbf345e9df9d471d41125428d97
#
_cell.length_a   1.000
_cell.length_b   1.000
_cell.length_c   1.000
_cell.angle_alpha   90.00
_cell.angle_beta   90.00
_cell.angle_gamma   90.00
#
_symmetry.space_group_name_H-M   'P 1'
#
loop_
_entity.id
_entity.type
_entity.pdbx_description
1 polymer ?
#
loop_
_entity_poly.entity_id
_entity_poly.type
_entity_poly.pdbx_seq_one_letter_code
_entity_poly.pdbx_strand_id
1 'polypeptide(L)'
;MHSLAEHPEVMSRTLGRSIQGRPIQALITATKSEVVYFFGRQHPPEITGGLAMQSFIDEVFSDSDLANEFRARFMLVLVPLINPDGVAAGHWRHNMGGRDLNRDWGPFTQPEIQSVKRLIDELDDAGIAPKLMLDFHSTQRSRFYTQMPEDFDEELDFARDWLDRARLRMPDFDFLYDPRKPSGQENTKNYFYATYHIPAITYEIGDEVDRAELRRTSPIFAQEMMRVMLERD
;
A
#
# COMPACT_ATOMS: atom_id res chain seq x y z
N MET A 1 -8.51 5.57 10.21
CA MET A 1 -9.09 5.86 8.87
C MET A 1 -10.31 6.79 8.91
N HIS A 2 -11.21 6.68 9.90
CA HIS A 2 -12.34 7.62 9.98
C HIS A 2 -11.87 9.07 10.23
N SER A 3 -10.91 9.25 11.14
CA SER A 3 -10.25 10.55 11.40
C SER A 3 -9.51 11.12 10.18
N LEU A 4 -8.93 10.29 9.35
CA LEU A 4 -8.22 10.73 8.16
C LEU A 4 -9.16 11.30 7.08
N ALA A 5 -10.39 10.78 6.97
CA ALA A 5 -11.38 11.31 6.04
C ALA A 5 -11.84 12.76 6.41
N GLU A 6 -11.54 13.21 7.63
CA GLU A 6 -11.79 14.57 8.11
C GLU A 6 -10.57 15.49 7.99
N HIS A 7 -9.40 14.94 7.54
CA HIS A 7 -8.20 15.73 7.37
C HIS A 7 -8.37 16.74 6.22
N PRO A 8 -7.99 18.03 6.40
CA PRO A 8 -8.27 19.08 5.42
C PRO A 8 -7.63 18.85 4.04
N GLU A 9 -6.55 18.11 3.97
CA GLU A 9 -5.87 17.78 2.71
C GLU A 9 -6.46 16.54 2.00
N VAL A 10 -7.45 15.87 2.58
CA VAL A 10 -7.96 14.57 2.10
C VAL A 10 -9.38 14.69 1.59
N MET A 11 -9.58 14.21 0.37
CA MET A 11 -10.91 14.02 -0.23
C MET A 11 -11.27 12.54 -0.22
N SER A 12 -12.44 12.20 0.31
CA SER A 12 -13.01 10.86 0.21
C SER A 12 -13.76 10.69 -1.11
N ARG A 13 -13.46 9.62 -1.86
CA ARG A 13 -14.10 9.29 -3.14
C ARG A 13 -14.56 7.84 -3.16
N THR A 14 -15.82 7.60 -3.51
CA THR A 14 -16.31 6.25 -3.83
C THR A 14 -15.92 5.88 -5.25
N LEU A 15 -15.02 4.91 -5.39
CA LEU A 15 -14.51 4.44 -6.70
C LEU A 15 -15.52 3.55 -7.42
N GLY A 16 -16.30 2.80 -6.66
CA GLY A 16 -17.30 1.87 -7.13
C GLY A 16 -17.90 1.07 -6.00
N ARG A 17 -18.47 -0.09 -6.33
CA ARG A 17 -19.13 -0.96 -5.36
C ARG A 17 -18.67 -2.40 -5.51
N SER A 18 -18.59 -3.10 -4.38
CA SER A 18 -18.39 -4.55 -4.32
C SER A 18 -19.58 -5.31 -4.89
N ILE A 19 -19.47 -6.63 -4.99
CA ILE A 19 -20.54 -7.50 -5.47
C ILE A 19 -21.85 -7.32 -4.69
N GLN A 20 -21.76 -7.12 -3.34
CA GLN A 20 -22.94 -6.88 -2.49
C GLN A 20 -23.29 -5.39 -2.35
N GLY A 21 -22.71 -4.53 -3.16
CA GLY A 21 -23.05 -3.10 -3.22
C GLY A 21 -22.37 -2.23 -2.16
N ARG A 22 -21.42 -2.74 -1.36
CA ARG A 22 -20.64 -1.92 -0.42
C ARG A 22 -19.69 -1.00 -1.17
N PRO A 23 -19.53 0.26 -0.74
CA PRO A 23 -18.64 1.20 -1.43
C PRO A 23 -17.18 0.80 -1.29
N ILE A 24 -16.43 0.93 -2.39
CA ILE A 24 -14.97 0.90 -2.40
C ILE A 24 -14.51 2.36 -2.25
N GLN A 25 -13.96 2.70 -1.10
CA GLN A 25 -13.57 4.06 -0.78
C GLN A 25 -12.08 4.30 -1.03
N ALA A 26 -11.77 5.43 -1.65
CA ALA A 26 -10.43 5.98 -1.69
C ALA A 26 -10.36 7.28 -0.89
N LEU A 27 -9.22 7.51 -0.26
CA LEU A 27 -8.81 8.78 0.35
C LEU A 27 -7.69 9.35 -0.51
N ILE A 28 -7.86 10.57 -1.01
CA ILE A 28 -7.01 11.13 -2.05
C ILE A 28 -6.61 12.56 -1.65
N THR A 29 -5.32 12.89 -1.73
CA THR A 29 -4.84 14.26 -1.54
C THR A 29 -4.95 15.09 -2.82
N ALA A 30 -4.57 16.37 -2.74
CA ALA A 30 -4.53 17.24 -3.91
C ALA A 30 -3.64 16.67 -5.01
N THR A 31 -4.05 16.88 -6.25
CA THR A 31 -3.34 16.43 -7.45
C THR A 31 -1.92 17.00 -7.52
N LYS A 32 -0.95 16.15 -7.80
CA LYS A 32 0.45 16.44 -8.09
C LYS A 32 0.85 15.73 -9.38
N SER A 33 2.06 15.97 -9.85
CA SER A 33 2.62 15.28 -11.04
C SER A 33 3.00 13.82 -10.77
N GLU A 34 3.14 13.46 -9.50
CA GLU A 34 3.57 12.14 -9.05
C GLU A 34 2.67 11.59 -7.96
N VAL A 35 2.43 10.28 -7.96
CA VAL A 35 1.51 9.63 -7.03
C VAL A 35 2.13 8.43 -6.32
N VAL A 36 1.80 8.31 -5.03
CA VAL A 36 2.11 7.16 -4.18
C VAL A 36 0.80 6.45 -3.82
N TYR A 37 0.77 5.13 -4.02
CA TYR A 37 -0.39 4.29 -3.76
C TYR A 37 -0.23 3.47 -2.48
N PHE A 38 -1.28 3.44 -1.68
CA PHE A 38 -1.40 2.62 -0.48
C PHE A 38 -2.68 1.79 -0.54
N PHE A 39 -2.53 0.47 -0.59
CA PHE A 39 -3.64 -0.47 -0.66
C PHE A 39 -3.68 -1.36 0.57
N GLY A 40 -4.87 -1.86 0.92
CA GLY A 40 -5.00 -2.80 2.03
C GLY A 40 -6.29 -3.61 1.99
N ARG A 41 -6.30 -4.66 2.79
CA ARG A 41 -7.46 -5.52 3.02
C ARG A 41 -8.04 -6.12 1.74
N GLN A 42 -7.18 -6.59 0.83
CA GLN A 42 -7.57 -7.48 -0.25
C GLN A 42 -8.01 -8.85 0.31
N HIS A 43 -7.32 -9.31 1.35
CA HIS A 43 -7.70 -10.50 2.10
C HIS A 43 -8.41 -10.12 3.41
N PRO A 44 -9.59 -10.70 3.67
CA PRO A 44 -10.45 -10.28 4.79
C PRO A 44 -9.86 -10.42 6.21
N PRO A 45 -9.12 -11.51 6.56
CA PRO A 45 -8.66 -11.73 7.94
C PRO A 45 -7.40 -10.94 8.31
N GLU A 46 -6.75 -10.28 7.37
CA GLU A 46 -5.45 -9.64 7.54
C GLU A 46 -5.55 -8.31 8.33
N ILE A 47 -5.94 -8.44 9.61
CA ILE A 47 -6.25 -7.30 10.50
C ILE A 47 -4.97 -6.56 10.88
N THR A 48 -3.87 -7.26 11.18
CA THR A 48 -2.60 -6.63 11.59
C THR A 48 -2.03 -5.77 10.47
N GLY A 49 -2.11 -6.19 9.20
CA GLY A 49 -1.77 -5.36 8.05
C GLY A 49 -2.61 -4.09 7.95
N GLY A 50 -3.92 -4.18 8.19
CA GLY A 50 -4.80 -3.01 8.23
C GLY A 50 -4.48 -2.05 9.38
N LEU A 51 -4.10 -2.55 10.56
CA LEU A 51 -3.66 -1.73 11.70
C LEU A 51 -2.28 -1.11 11.45
N ALA A 52 -1.36 -1.85 10.84
CA ALA A 52 -0.07 -1.33 10.43
C ALA A 52 -0.23 -0.20 9.42
N MET A 53 -1.07 -0.39 8.40
CA MET A 53 -1.42 0.65 7.42
C MET A 53 -1.97 1.89 8.13
N GLN A 54 -2.88 1.74 9.08
CA GLN A 54 -3.41 2.88 9.82
C GLN A 54 -2.30 3.66 10.53
N SER A 55 -1.45 2.99 11.33
CA SER A 55 -0.37 3.65 12.06
C SER A 55 0.69 4.26 11.14
N PHE A 56 0.95 3.63 10.00
CA PHE A 56 1.83 4.14 8.95
C PHE A 56 1.28 5.43 8.34
N ILE A 57 0.01 5.43 7.99
CA ILE A 57 -0.67 6.57 7.36
C ILE A 57 -0.88 7.71 8.36
N ASP A 58 -1.16 7.42 9.64
CA ASP A 58 -1.23 8.45 10.68
C ASP A 58 0.10 9.24 10.78
N GLU A 59 1.25 8.58 10.57
CA GLU A 59 2.56 9.25 10.49
C GLU A 59 2.73 10.08 9.21
N VAL A 60 2.31 9.54 8.05
CA VAL A 60 2.35 10.27 6.76
C VAL A 60 1.50 11.55 6.81
N PHE A 61 0.46 11.57 7.64
CA PHE A 61 -0.40 12.73 7.85
C PHE A 61 -0.14 13.47 9.18
N SER A 62 1.00 13.23 9.82
CA SER A 62 1.41 14.01 10.99
C SER A 62 1.78 15.45 10.60
N ASP A 63 1.87 16.34 11.61
CA ASP A 63 2.29 17.73 11.44
C ASP A 63 3.82 17.90 11.38
N SER A 64 4.59 16.80 11.24
CA SER A 64 6.05 16.87 11.12
C SER A 64 6.48 17.53 9.80
N ASP A 65 7.63 18.21 9.81
CA ASP A 65 8.20 18.83 8.60
C ASP A 65 8.38 17.79 7.49
N LEU A 66 8.85 16.58 7.83
CA LEU A 66 9.02 15.47 6.91
C LEU A 66 7.69 15.07 6.22
N ALA A 67 6.62 14.91 7.00
CA ALA A 67 5.32 14.53 6.47
C ALA A 67 4.72 15.66 5.61
N ASN A 68 4.88 16.91 6.03
CA ASN A 68 4.44 18.07 5.27
C ASN A 68 5.17 18.18 3.92
N GLU A 69 6.50 18.01 3.90
CA GLU A 69 7.32 18.02 2.68
C GLU A 69 6.90 16.87 1.73
N PHE A 70 6.71 15.67 2.26
CA PHE A 70 6.28 14.52 1.48
C PHE A 70 4.91 14.74 0.82
N ARG A 71 3.91 15.23 1.58
CA ARG A 71 2.58 15.53 1.04
C ARG A 71 2.57 16.75 0.09
N ALA A 72 3.50 17.68 0.28
CA ALA A 72 3.68 18.79 -0.68
C ALA A 72 4.19 18.30 -2.04
N ARG A 73 5.02 17.24 -2.05
CA ARG A 73 5.67 16.69 -3.24
C ARG A 73 4.77 15.67 -3.97
N PHE A 74 4.15 14.75 -3.27
CA PHE A 74 3.42 13.63 -3.84
C PHE A 74 1.91 13.72 -3.64
N MET A 75 1.16 13.33 -4.67
CA MET A 75 -0.25 12.94 -4.52
C MET A 75 -0.31 11.60 -3.81
N LEU A 76 -1.22 11.44 -2.86
CA LEU A 76 -1.42 10.19 -2.14
C LEU A 76 -2.79 9.61 -2.49
N VAL A 77 -2.82 8.32 -2.81
CA VAL A 77 -4.03 7.55 -3.07
C VAL A 77 -4.07 6.36 -2.12
N LEU A 78 -5.04 6.34 -1.22
CA LEU A 78 -5.23 5.30 -0.23
C LEU A 78 -6.54 4.55 -0.50
N VAL A 79 -6.48 3.22 -0.66
CA VAL A 79 -7.66 2.35 -0.71
C VAL A 79 -7.55 1.33 0.43
N PRO A 80 -8.02 1.68 1.63
CA PRO A 80 -7.71 0.91 2.85
C PRO A 80 -8.51 -0.39 2.98
N LEU A 81 -9.56 -0.57 2.20
CA LEU A 81 -10.44 -1.73 2.27
C LEU A 81 -10.95 -2.10 0.87
N ILE A 82 -10.17 -2.92 0.16
CA ILE A 82 -10.52 -3.34 -1.20
C ILE A 82 -11.61 -4.43 -1.19
N ASN A 83 -11.64 -5.29 -0.16
CA ASN A 83 -12.59 -6.40 -0.03
C ASN A 83 -13.61 -6.19 1.11
N PRO A 84 -14.52 -5.21 1.02
CA PRO A 84 -15.46 -4.93 2.11
C PRO A 84 -16.47 -6.04 2.33
N ASP A 85 -16.86 -6.77 1.29
CA ASP A 85 -17.80 -7.88 1.39
C ASP A 85 -17.19 -9.08 2.11
N GLY A 86 -15.98 -9.47 1.72
CA GLY A 86 -15.26 -10.56 2.35
C GLY A 86 -15.02 -10.29 3.84
N VAL A 87 -14.68 -9.04 4.20
CA VAL A 87 -14.55 -8.62 5.60
C VAL A 87 -15.87 -8.74 6.34
N ALA A 88 -16.97 -8.25 5.77
CA ALA A 88 -18.29 -8.31 6.41
C ALA A 88 -18.81 -9.76 6.55
N ALA A 89 -18.45 -10.64 5.62
CA ALA A 89 -18.85 -12.06 5.63
C ALA A 89 -17.88 -12.95 6.43
N GLY A 90 -16.75 -12.44 6.89
CA GLY A 90 -15.73 -13.23 7.59
C GLY A 90 -15.02 -14.25 6.71
N HIS A 91 -14.85 -13.96 5.43
CA HIS A 91 -14.14 -14.85 4.52
C HIS A 91 -12.66 -14.96 4.89
N TRP A 92 -12.08 -16.11 4.62
CA TRP A 92 -10.65 -16.34 4.86
C TRP A 92 -9.76 -15.61 3.84
N ARG A 93 -10.14 -15.59 2.55
CA ARG A 93 -9.27 -15.05 1.50
C ARG A 93 -10.02 -14.33 0.37
N HIS A 94 -11.08 -14.93 -0.15
CA HIS A 94 -11.75 -14.51 -1.37
C HIS A 94 -12.79 -13.41 -1.15
N ASN A 95 -13.16 -12.70 -2.23
CA ASN A 95 -14.34 -11.86 -2.26
C ASN A 95 -15.64 -12.70 -2.38
N MET A 96 -16.79 -12.07 -2.51
CA MET A 96 -18.08 -12.78 -2.68
C MET A 96 -18.20 -13.51 -4.02
N GLY A 97 -17.35 -13.21 -5.00
CA GLY A 97 -17.23 -13.93 -6.27
C GLY A 97 -16.35 -15.18 -6.21
N GLY A 98 -15.81 -15.52 -5.03
CA GLY A 98 -14.89 -16.64 -4.86
C GLY A 98 -13.50 -16.40 -5.45
N ARG A 99 -13.15 -15.15 -5.74
CA ARG A 99 -11.83 -14.78 -6.31
C ARG A 99 -10.92 -14.19 -5.24
N ASP A 100 -9.67 -14.63 -5.23
CA ASP A 100 -8.59 -13.95 -4.54
C ASP A 100 -8.32 -12.62 -5.26
N LEU A 101 -8.61 -11.48 -4.61
CA LEU A 101 -8.45 -10.17 -5.23
C LEU A 101 -6.98 -9.85 -5.56
N ASN A 102 -6.03 -10.38 -4.77
CA ASN A 102 -4.61 -10.26 -5.08
C ASN A 102 -4.13 -11.32 -6.10
N ARG A 103 -5.05 -11.83 -6.95
CA ARG A 103 -4.85 -12.64 -8.15
C ARG A 103 -5.72 -12.16 -9.31
N ASP A 104 -6.20 -10.93 -9.21
CA ASP A 104 -7.06 -10.31 -10.23
C ASP A 104 -6.42 -9.05 -10.87
N TRP A 105 -5.14 -8.80 -10.60
CA TRP A 105 -4.34 -7.69 -11.11
C TRP A 105 -3.68 -8.01 -12.47
N GLY A 106 -4.46 -8.39 -13.42
CA GLY A 106 -4.15 -8.74 -14.79
C GLY A 106 -5.47 -8.97 -15.49
N PRO A 107 -6.29 -9.94 -15.03
CA PRO A 107 -7.62 -10.19 -15.59
C PRO A 107 -8.61 -9.06 -15.32
N PHE A 108 -8.54 -8.38 -14.18
CA PHE A 108 -9.43 -7.30 -13.78
C PHE A 108 -10.91 -7.68 -13.89
N THR A 109 -11.27 -8.87 -13.39
CA THR A 109 -12.61 -9.43 -13.53
C THR A 109 -13.56 -9.05 -12.38
N GLN A 110 -13.00 -8.71 -11.22
CA GLN A 110 -13.79 -8.43 -10.03
C GLN A 110 -14.10 -6.93 -9.91
N PRO A 111 -15.34 -6.55 -9.55
CA PRO A 111 -15.76 -5.15 -9.49
C PRO A 111 -14.94 -4.33 -8.49
N GLU A 112 -14.42 -4.96 -7.42
CA GLU A 112 -13.54 -4.33 -6.45
C GLU A 112 -12.24 -3.85 -7.13
N ILE A 113 -11.56 -4.73 -7.84
CA ILE A 113 -10.30 -4.43 -8.52
C ILE A 113 -10.53 -3.50 -9.72
N GLN A 114 -11.60 -3.71 -10.49
CA GLN A 114 -11.99 -2.79 -11.57
C GLN A 114 -12.21 -1.37 -11.07
N SER A 115 -12.74 -1.21 -9.85
CA SER A 115 -12.98 0.12 -9.26
C SER A 115 -11.67 0.84 -8.97
N VAL A 116 -10.67 0.14 -8.44
CA VAL A 116 -9.34 0.68 -8.20
C VAL A 116 -8.61 0.94 -9.52
N LYS A 117 -8.70 0.01 -10.46
CA LYS A 117 -8.06 0.11 -11.79
C LYS A 117 -8.54 1.35 -12.56
N ARG A 118 -9.84 1.65 -12.53
CA ARG A 118 -10.37 2.87 -13.18
C ARG A 118 -9.74 4.15 -12.63
N LEU A 119 -9.52 4.25 -11.31
CA LEU A 119 -8.82 5.40 -10.74
C LEU A 119 -7.37 5.47 -11.22
N ILE A 120 -6.67 4.33 -11.28
CA ILE A 120 -5.29 4.26 -11.79
C ILE A 120 -5.26 4.75 -13.24
N ASP A 121 -6.17 4.28 -14.10
CA ASP A 121 -6.27 4.70 -15.51
C ASP A 121 -6.58 6.19 -15.65
N GLU A 122 -7.50 6.74 -14.82
CA GLU A 122 -7.80 8.17 -14.80
C GLU A 122 -6.55 9.02 -14.49
N LEU A 123 -5.70 8.55 -13.57
CA LEU A 123 -4.46 9.25 -13.20
C LEU A 123 -3.39 9.12 -14.29
N ASP A 124 -3.28 7.95 -14.91
CA ASP A 124 -2.38 7.72 -16.05
C ASP A 124 -2.77 8.61 -17.24
N ASP A 125 -4.04 8.67 -17.58
CA ASP A 125 -4.57 9.52 -18.66
C ASP A 125 -4.34 11.01 -18.36
N ALA A 126 -4.30 11.40 -17.09
CA ALA A 126 -3.95 12.74 -16.64
C ALA A 126 -2.44 13.02 -16.61
N GLY A 127 -1.59 12.05 -16.94
CA GLY A 127 -0.14 12.14 -16.94
C GLY A 127 0.51 12.20 -15.56
N ILE A 128 -0.18 11.67 -14.53
CA ILE A 128 0.32 11.60 -13.16
C ILE A 128 1.16 10.34 -12.99
N ALA A 129 2.46 10.50 -12.77
CA ALA A 129 3.42 9.40 -12.74
C ALA A 129 3.39 8.61 -11.41
N PRO A 130 3.12 7.30 -11.41
CA PRO A 130 3.32 6.46 -10.24
C PRO A 130 4.79 6.43 -9.80
N LYS A 131 5.05 6.50 -8.48
CA LYS A 131 6.41 6.45 -7.90
C LYS A 131 6.63 5.31 -6.92
N LEU A 132 5.60 4.93 -6.19
CA LEU A 132 5.65 3.86 -5.19
C LEU A 132 4.26 3.24 -5.03
N MET A 133 4.21 1.95 -4.83
CA MET A 133 3.00 1.25 -4.39
C MET A 133 3.31 0.36 -3.19
N LEU A 134 2.57 0.54 -2.10
CA LEU A 134 2.59 -0.31 -0.92
C LEU A 134 1.24 -1.01 -0.76
N ASP A 135 1.26 -2.34 -0.65
CA ASP A 135 0.09 -3.18 -0.44
C ASP A 135 0.20 -3.88 0.92
N PHE A 136 -0.66 -3.50 1.86
CA PHE A 136 -0.61 -3.94 3.26
C PHE A 136 -1.39 -5.23 3.46
N HIS A 137 -0.66 -6.25 3.91
CA HIS A 137 -1.10 -7.61 4.15
C HIS A 137 -0.68 -8.11 5.53
N SER A 138 -1.09 -9.34 5.86
CA SER A 138 -0.63 -10.07 7.04
C SER A 138 -0.24 -11.49 6.70
N THR A 139 0.79 -11.99 7.39
CA THR A 139 1.25 -13.37 7.30
C THR A 139 1.86 -13.82 8.63
N GLN A 140 2.40 -15.03 8.72
CA GLN A 140 2.97 -15.58 9.96
C GLN A 140 4.13 -14.76 10.55
N ARG A 141 4.95 -14.13 9.70
CA ARG A 141 6.11 -13.31 10.10
C ARG A 141 6.19 -12.06 9.26
N SER A 142 6.55 -10.94 9.90
CA SER A 142 6.72 -9.68 9.20
C SER A 142 7.76 -9.79 8.10
N ARG A 143 7.40 -9.38 6.87
CA ARG A 143 8.28 -9.38 5.70
C ARG A 143 7.83 -8.39 4.64
N PHE A 144 8.75 -8.03 3.79
CA PHE A 144 8.52 -7.16 2.65
C PHE A 144 8.88 -7.92 1.38
N TYR A 145 7.87 -8.29 0.60
CA TYR A 145 8.10 -8.82 -0.74
C TYR A 145 8.38 -7.66 -1.68
N THR A 146 9.56 -7.66 -2.26
CA THR A 146 10.03 -6.62 -3.17
C THR A 146 10.38 -7.24 -4.54
N GLN A 147 10.89 -6.44 -5.45
CA GLN A 147 11.55 -6.91 -6.66
C GLN A 147 12.98 -7.35 -6.34
N MET A 148 13.62 -8.07 -7.27
CA MET A 148 15.04 -8.42 -7.16
C MET A 148 15.90 -7.18 -7.45
N PRO A 149 16.98 -6.95 -6.71
CA PRO A 149 17.87 -5.80 -6.96
C PRO A 149 18.42 -5.72 -8.38
N GLU A 150 18.72 -6.86 -8.99
CA GLU A 150 19.22 -6.95 -10.36
C GLU A 150 18.17 -6.64 -11.45
N ASP A 151 16.90 -6.57 -11.08
CA ASP A 151 15.82 -6.19 -12.01
C ASP A 151 15.72 -4.65 -12.17
N PHE A 152 16.56 -3.90 -11.45
CA PHE A 152 16.55 -2.46 -11.42
C PHE A 152 17.94 -1.86 -11.68
N ASP A 153 17.97 -0.68 -12.28
CA ASP A 153 19.11 0.20 -12.23
C ASP A 153 19.36 0.70 -10.80
N GLU A 154 20.54 1.23 -10.49
CA GLU A 154 20.95 1.66 -9.13
C GLU A 154 19.96 2.57 -8.42
N GLU A 155 19.12 3.31 -9.17
CA GLU A 155 18.07 4.18 -8.64
C GLU A 155 16.95 3.44 -7.91
N LEU A 156 16.82 2.13 -8.09
CA LEU A 156 15.67 1.36 -7.63
C LEU A 156 15.96 0.41 -6.46
N ASP A 157 17.11 0.51 -5.80
CA ASP A 157 17.37 -0.15 -4.51
C ASP A 157 16.65 0.58 -3.33
N PHE A 158 15.49 1.22 -3.68
CA PHE A 158 14.63 1.90 -2.74
C PHE A 158 14.24 1.00 -1.55
N ALA A 159 13.82 -0.22 -1.84
CA ALA A 159 13.33 -1.11 -0.79
C ALA A 159 14.44 -1.50 0.20
N ARG A 160 15.65 -1.74 -0.27
CA ARG A 160 16.79 -2.05 0.60
C ARG A 160 17.15 -0.86 1.46
N ASP A 161 17.34 0.32 0.86
CA ASP A 161 17.70 1.53 1.58
C ASP A 161 16.65 1.86 2.65
N TRP A 162 15.36 1.86 2.28
CA TRP A 162 14.26 2.04 3.20
C TRP A 162 14.29 1.07 4.38
N LEU A 163 14.38 -0.24 4.10
CA LEU A 163 14.29 -1.27 5.12
C LEU A 163 15.53 -1.36 6.00
N ASP A 164 16.72 -1.08 5.46
CA ASP A 164 17.96 -1.05 6.25
C ASP A 164 17.97 0.16 7.20
N ARG A 165 17.49 1.35 6.76
CA ARG A 165 17.31 2.51 7.66
C ARG A 165 16.29 2.23 8.76
N ALA A 166 15.16 1.61 8.41
CA ALA A 166 14.17 1.21 9.39
C ALA A 166 14.74 0.22 10.42
N ARG A 167 15.52 -0.77 9.99
CA ARG A 167 16.17 -1.76 10.86
C ARG A 167 17.15 -1.12 11.85
N LEU A 168 17.90 -0.11 11.44
CA LEU A 168 18.80 0.62 12.33
C LEU A 168 18.06 1.33 13.48
N ARG A 169 16.82 1.77 13.25
CA ARG A 169 16.01 2.47 14.24
C ARG A 169 15.20 1.54 15.15
N MET A 170 15.00 0.29 14.74
CA MET A 170 14.25 -0.71 15.51
C MET A 170 14.93 -2.08 15.45
N PRO A 171 16.13 -2.20 16.05
CA PRO A 171 16.93 -3.42 15.97
C PRO A 171 16.30 -4.62 16.68
N ASP A 172 15.31 -4.38 17.54
CA ASP A 172 14.52 -5.35 18.27
C ASP A 172 13.26 -5.85 17.54
N PHE A 173 12.91 -5.26 16.38
CA PHE A 173 11.80 -5.71 15.57
C PHE A 173 12.28 -6.58 14.41
N ASP A 174 11.88 -7.86 14.43
CA ASP A 174 12.27 -8.80 13.39
C ASP A 174 11.35 -8.72 12.17
N PHE A 175 11.94 -8.47 11.01
CA PHE A 175 11.26 -8.54 9.71
C PHE A 175 12.24 -8.97 8.61
N LEU A 176 11.71 -9.55 7.56
CA LEU A 176 12.49 -10.05 6.43
C LEU A 176 12.37 -9.09 5.23
N TYR A 177 13.50 -8.72 4.66
CA TYR A 177 13.60 -8.24 3.29
C TYR A 177 13.60 -9.47 2.37
N ASP A 178 12.58 -9.64 1.54
CA ASP A 178 12.33 -10.86 0.76
C ASP A 178 12.14 -10.50 -0.74
N PRO A 179 13.24 -10.25 -1.47
CA PRO A 179 13.18 -9.96 -2.90
C PRO A 179 12.74 -11.20 -3.68
N ARG A 180 11.83 -11.01 -4.62
CA ARG A 180 11.23 -12.08 -5.42
C ARG A 180 11.26 -11.75 -6.90
N LYS A 181 11.70 -12.70 -7.71
CA LYS A 181 11.54 -12.63 -9.16
C LYS A 181 10.05 -12.54 -9.52
N PRO A 182 9.71 -11.83 -10.61
CA PRO A 182 8.35 -11.87 -11.13
C PRO A 182 7.94 -13.33 -11.39
N SER A 183 6.91 -13.77 -10.68
CA SER A 183 6.48 -15.19 -10.70
C SER A 183 5.40 -15.48 -11.74
N GLY A 184 5.03 -14.50 -12.55
CA GLY A 184 3.85 -14.57 -13.42
C GLY A 184 2.51 -14.53 -12.67
N GLN A 185 2.54 -14.35 -11.33
CA GLN A 185 1.31 -14.16 -10.55
C GLN A 185 0.72 -12.78 -10.80
N GLU A 186 -0.58 -12.74 -11.02
CA GLU A 186 -1.37 -11.54 -11.29
C GLU A 186 -1.75 -10.81 -9.99
N ASN A 187 -0.72 -10.46 -9.19
CA ASN A 187 -0.88 -9.72 -7.94
C ASN A 187 -0.53 -8.23 -8.11
N THR A 188 -0.94 -7.42 -7.14
CA THR A 188 -0.76 -5.97 -7.12
C THR A 188 0.71 -5.58 -7.37
N LYS A 189 1.64 -6.19 -6.63
CA LYS A 189 3.08 -5.92 -6.71
C LYS A 189 3.62 -6.14 -8.13
N ASN A 190 3.29 -7.28 -8.73
CA ASN A 190 3.76 -7.62 -10.07
C ASN A 190 3.13 -6.73 -11.14
N TYR A 191 1.85 -6.37 -10.98
CA TYR A 191 1.16 -5.47 -11.90
C TYR A 191 1.83 -4.09 -11.94
N PHE A 192 2.03 -3.44 -10.78
CA PHE A 192 2.66 -2.12 -10.73
C PHE A 192 4.10 -2.13 -11.23
N TYR A 193 4.86 -3.15 -10.87
CA TYR A 193 6.21 -3.30 -11.39
C TYR A 193 6.24 -3.48 -12.91
N ALA A 194 5.45 -4.41 -13.43
CA ALA A 194 5.44 -4.72 -14.87
C ALA A 194 4.92 -3.56 -15.73
N THR A 195 3.96 -2.78 -15.20
CA THR A 195 3.32 -1.70 -15.94
C THR A 195 4.10 -0.38 -15.85
N TYR A 196 4.60 -0.04 -14.68
CA TYR A 196 5.18 1.30 -14.39
C TYR A 196 6.67 1.27 -14.10
N HIS A 197 7.25 0.11 -13.90
CA HIS A 197 8.66 -0.08 -13.53
C HIS A 197 9.07 0.71 -12.28
N ILE A 198 8.21 0.71 -11.26
CA ILE A 198 8.40 1.39 -9.98
C ILE A 198 8.59 0.39 -8.85
N PRO A 199 9.13 0.81 -7.69
CA PRO A 199 9.08 0.03 -6.47
C PRO A 199 7.62 -0.28 -6.12
N ALA A 200 7.29 -1.58 -6.08
CA ALA A 200 5.99 -2.08 -5.72
C ALA A 200 6.17 -3.17 -4.66
N ILE A 201 5.68 -2.95 -3.46
CA ILE A 201 6.05 -3.73 -2.29
C ILE A 201 4.81 -4.29 -1.60
N THR A 202 4.80 -5.61 -1.37
CA THR A 202 3.84 -6.21 -0.46
C THR A 202 4.40 -6.16 0.95
N TYR A 203 3.76 -5.35 1.78
CA TYR A 203 4.11 -5.09 3.17
C TYR A 203 3.32 -6.04 4.07
N GLU A 204 3.92 -7.17 4.40
CA GLU A 204 3.33 -8.21 5.25
C GLU A 204 3.70 -8.00 6.71
N ILE A 205 2.72 -7.89 7.58
CA ILE A 205 2.91 -7.87 9.03
C ILE A 205 2.58 -9.23 9.63
N GLY A 206 3.36 -9.65 10.62
CA GLY A 206 3.09 -10.90 11.34
C GLY A 206 1.74 -10.87 12.05
N ASP A 207 0.98 -11.96 11.95
CA ASP A 207 -0.36 -12.08 12.57
C ASP A 207 -0.33 -11.90 14.09
N GLU A 208 0.78 -12.29 14.74
CA GLU A 208 0.97 -12.24 16.19
C GLU A 208 1.58 -10.91 16.69
N VAL A 209 1.87 -9.96 15.80
CA VAL A 209 2.41 -8.65 16.19
C VAL A 209 1.31 -7.87 16.94
N ASP A 210 1.59 -7.48 18.17
CA ASP A 210 0.61 -6.76 18.98
C ASP A 210 0.42 -5.30 18.54
N ARG A 211 -0.67 -4.69 19.02
CA ARG A 211 -1.02 -3.32 18.64
C ARG A 211 -0.05 -2.25 19.15
N ALA A 212 0.64 -2.49 20.27
CA ALA A 212 1.63 -1.56 20.79
C ALA A 212 2.86 -1.57 19.88
N GLU A 213 3.28 -2.77 19.45
CA GLU A 213 4.36 -2.97 18.49
C GLU A 213 4.07 -2.30 17.15
N LEU A 214 2.85 -2.45 16.62
CA LEU A 214 2.43 -1.79 15.38
C LEU A 214 2.48 -0.26 15.49
N ARG A 215 2.02 0.29 16.62
CA ARG A 215 2.09 1.75 16.86
C ARG A 215 3.52 2.26 17.01
N ARG A 216 4.46 1.41 17.44
CA ARG A 216 5.87 1.75 17.55
C ARG A 216 6.61 1.67 16.22
N THR A 217 6.36 0.60 15.46
CA THR A 217 7.17 0.25 14.27
C THR A 217 6.64 0.86 12.97
N SER A 218 5.33 0.88 12.76
CA SER A 218 4.76 1.39 11.50
C SER A 218 5.08 2.86 11.23
N PRO A 219 5.09 3.79 12.23
CA PRO A 219 5.54 5.15 12.01
C PRO A 219 7.01 5.25 11.60
N ILE A 220 7.89 4.38 12.13
CA ILE A 220 9.31 4.35 11.75
C ILE A 220 9.46 3.94 10.28
N PHE A 221 8.73 2.91 9.84
CA PHE A 221 8.70 2.54 8.43
C PHE A 221 8.19 3.69 7.54
N ALA A 222 7.16 4.41 7.97
CA ALA A 222 6.62 5.56 7.24
C ALA A 222 7.65 6.69 7.11
N GLN A 223 8.33 7.04 8.22
CA GLN A 223 9.34 8.09 8.23
C GLN A 223 10.51 7.77 7.30
N GLU A 224 11.03 6.54 7.37
CA GLU A 224 12.15 6.16 6.50
C GLU A 224 11.72 6.04 5.03
N MET A 225 10.50 5.59 4.75
CA MET A 225 9.95 5.61 3.40
C MET A 225 9.90 7.04 2.85
N MET A 226 9.36 7.99 3.61
CA MET A 226 9.28 9.40 3.20
C MET A 226 10.66 10.01 2.96
N ARG A 227 11.64 9.76 3.85
CA ARG A 227 13.02 10.24 3.69
C ARG A 227 13.65 9.73 2.40
N VAL A 228 13.59 8.41 2.18
CA VAL A 228 14.20 7.80 0.99
C VAL A 228 13.52 8.30 -0.29
N MET A 229 12.20 8.51 -0.27
CA MET A 229 11.47 9.05 -1.41
C MET A 229 11.88 10.50 -1.73
N LEU A 230 12.06 11.34 -0.71
CA LEU A 230 12.45 12.75 -0.87
C LEU A 230 13.93 12.94 -1.25
N GLU A 231 14.80 12.02 -0.86
CA GLU A 231 16.23 12.07 -1.15
C GLU A 231 16.60 11.59 -2.56
N ARG A 232 15.68 10.93 -3.27
CA ARG A 232 15.91 10.30 -4.59
C ARG A 232 15.39 11.10 -5.79
N ASP A 233 15.19 12.38 -5.60
CA ASP A 233 14.77 13.31 -6.66
C ASP A 233 15.93 14.06 -7.30
#